data_ad3c2f04f1047dec5716f7a9b2379cd9
#
_entry.id   ad3c2f04f1047dec5716f7a9b2379cd9
#
_cell.length_a   1.000
_cell.length_b   1.000
_cell.length_c   1.000
_cell.angle_alpha   90.00
_cell.angle_beta   90.00
_cell.angle_gamma   90.00
#
_symmetry.space_group_name_H-M   'P 1'
#
loop_
_entity.id
_entity.type
_entity.pdbx_description
1 polymer ?
#
loop_
_entity_poly.entity_id
_entity_poly.type
_entity_poly.pdbx_seq_one_letter_code
_entity_poly.pdbx_strand_id
1 'polypeptide(L)'
;MCFRSFGDRVNYWATFNEPNVAVIRGYRSGIYPPSRCCPSFGNCTAGDSTTEPFIAAHNVILSHSSAVHLYRTKYQKTQGGSIGIVMNCLWYEPFSNSLEDKLAVERALSFYMNWFLDPIILGKYPAEMKEILGDHLPAFSKDDMEKLKNGLDFIGINHYTSFYAKDCKFSTCEPKAGASKTEGLSLRIAQKDGLFIGEPSEVDWIYVYPQGMEKIITYIKDRYNNTPMFITENGYGYKEKPNFKREDLLNDVKRVDYMRSYLDAIATAVRKGADVRGYFAWSLLDNFEWISGYTERFGLYHVDYATLKRSARLSADWYRQFIANETKQCQSVFKEADVK
;
A
#
# COMPACT_ATOMS: atom_id res chain seq x y z
N MET A 1 -1.02 -24.02 -8.83
CA MET A 1 -1.86 -24.86 -7.92
C MET A 1 -3.14 -24.12 -7.53
N CYS A 2 -3.12 -22.92 -6.96
CA CYS A 2 -4.30 -22.20 -6.44
C CYS A 2 -5.43 -22.01 -7.46
N PHE A 3 -5.14 -21.51 -8.65
CA PHE A 3 -6.16 -21.34 -9.72
C PHE A 3 -6.92 -22.65 -10.01
N ARG A 4 -6.19 -23.77 -10.06
CA ARG A 4 -6.81 -25.09 -10.30
C ARG A 4 -7.67 -25.57 -9.13
N SER A 5 -7.24 -25.30 -7.88
CA SER A 5 -7.88 -25.87 -6.69
C SER A 5 -9.03 -25.02 -6.15
N PHE A 6 -9.06 -23.72 -6.45
CA PHE A 6 -10.00 -22.76 -5.85
C PHE A 6 -10.73 -21.86 -6.87
N GLY A 7 -10.40 -21.97 -8.15
CA GLY A 7 -10.95 -21.06 -9.16
C GLY A 7 -12.43 -21.26 -9.48
N ASP A 8 -13.05 -22.31 -8.95
CA ASP A 8 -14.50 -22.55 -8.96
C ASP A 8 -15.27 -21.65 -7.97
N ARG A 9 -14.57 -21.04 -7.00
CA ARG A 9 -15.15 -20.25 -5.90
C ARG A 9 -14.41 -18.95 -5.60
N VAL A 10 -13.22 -18.74 -6.16
CA VAL A 10 -12.42 -17.49 -6.00
C VAL A 10 -12.42 -16.72 -7.31
N ASN A 11 -13.01 -15.53 -7.29
CA ASN A 11 -13.13 -14.66 -8.47
C ASN A 11 -12.07 -13.54 -8.54
N TYR A 12 -11.41 -13.21 -7.42
CA TYR A 12 -10.39 -12.17 -7.35
C TYR A 12 -9.08 -12.74 -6.83
N TRP A 13 -8.02 -12.58 -7.62
CA TRP A 13 -6.69 -13.08 -7.31
C TRP A 13 -5.70 -11.94 -7.18
N ALA A 14 -5.01 -11.86 -6.08
CA ALA A 14 -3.85 -11.00 -5.91
C ALA A 14 -2.58 -11.86 -5.98
N THR A 15 -1.64 -11.50 -6.84
CA THR A 15 -0.40 -12.27 -7.01
C THR A 15 0.57 -12.07 -5.85
N PHE A 16 0.73 -10.81 -5.42
CA PHE A 16 1.57 -10.39 -4.31
C PHE A 16 0.87 -9.34 -3.47
N ASN A 17 1.14 -9.36 -2.16
CA ASN A 17 0.81 -8.27 -1.24
C ASN A 17 2.08 -7.51 -0.88
N GLU A 18 2.08 -6.20 -1.08
CA GLU A 18 3.13 -5.25 -0.71
C GLU A 18 4.56 -5.68 -1.12
N PRO A 19 4.80 -6.09 -2.37
CA PRO A 19 6.14 -6.52 -2.76
C PRO A 19 7.19 -5.42 -2.60
N ASN A 20 6.81 -4.15 -2.73
CA ASN A 20 7.68 -3.00 -2.48
C ASN A 20 8.17 -2.95 -1.03
N VAL A 21 7.30 -3.21 -0.04
CA VAL A 21 7.70 -3.29 1.37
C VAL A 21 8.61 -4.50 1.60
N ALA A 22 8.22 -5.68 1.08
CA ALA A 22 9.00 -6.91 1.23
C ALA A 22 10.43 -6.75 0.67
N VAL A 23 10.57 -6.17 -0.52
CA VAL A 23 11.88 -5.96 -1.16
C VAL A 23 12.72 -4.92 -0.41
N ILE A 24 12.12 -3.77 -0.05
CA ILE A 24 12.83 -2.72 0.68
C ILE A 24 13.29 -3.22 2.05
N ARG A 25 12.43 -3.88 2.79
CA ARG A 25 12.76 -4.35 4.14
C ARG A 25 13.61 -5.60 4.14
N GLY A 26 13.51 -6.46 3.13
CA GLY A 26 14.28 -7.70 3.04
C GLY A 26 15.68 -7.54 2.44
N TYR A 27 15.83 -6.65 1.44
CA TYR A 27 17.05 -6.56 0.63
C TYR A 27 17.74 -5.19 0.67
N ARG A 28 17.13 -4.15 1.25
CA ARG A 28 17.80 -2.86 1.43
C ARG A 28 18.12 -2.57 2.89
N SER A 29 17.14 -2.69 3.80
CA SER A 29 17.35 -2.44 5.23
C SER A 29 17.59 -3.71 6.05
N GLY A 30 17.30 -4.88 5.50
CA GLY A 30 17.51 -6.17 6.13
C GLY A 30 16.65 -6.45 7.38
N ILE A 31 15.62 -5.64 7.61
CA ILE A 31 14.72 -5.76 8.78
C ILE A 31 13.83 -7.01 8.67
N TYR A 32 13.45 -7.38 7.45
CA TYR A 32 12.69 -8.60 7.17
C TYR A 32 13.59 -9.68 6.58
N PRO A 33 13.21 -10.96 6.66
CA PRO A 33 13.88 -12.00 5.88
C PRO A 33 13.89 -11.63 4.38
N PRO A 34 14.98 -11.91 3.67
CA PRO A 34 16.16 -12.71 4.05
C PRO A 34 17.27 -11.92 4.78
N SER A 35 16.99 -10.74 5.32
CA SER A 35 17.89 -9.94 6.16
C SER A 35 19.21 -9.60 5.47
N ARG A 36 19.11 -9.03 4.26
CA ARG A 36 20.25 -8.65 3.44
C ARG A 36 20.36 -7.13 3.30
N CYS A 37 21.52 -6.58 3.62
CA CYS A 37 21.79 -5.14 3.47
C CYS A 37 23.29 -4.82 3.55
N CYS A 38 23.68 -3.63 3.08
CA CYS A 38 24.97 -3.01 3.38
C CYS A 38 24.97 -2.41 4.81
N PRO A 39 26.13 -2.26 5.45
CA PRO A 39 26.25 -1.67 6.80
C PRO A 39 25.67 -0.26 6.94
N SER A 40 25.63 0.53 5.86
CA SER A 40 25.04 1.88 5.86
C SER A 40 23.50 1.89 5.92
N PHE A 41 22.84 0.75 5.65
CA PHE A 41 21.38 0.63 5.63
C PHE A 41 20.82 -0.22 6.77
N GLY A 42 21.65 -1.05 7.40
CA GLY A 42 21.21 -1.93 8.50
C GLY A 42 22.36 -2.77 9.03
N ASN A 43 22.04 -3.65 9.99
CA ASN A 43 23.01 -4.55 10.62
C ASN A 43 22.86 -5.98 10.08
N CYS A 44 23.25 -6.20 8.83
CA CYS A 44 23.18 -7.50 8.16
C CYS A 44 24.57 -8.14 8.05
N THR A 45 24.61 -9.48 8.03
CA THR A 45 25.85 -10.24 7.83
C THR A 45 26.27 -10.32 6.38
N ALA A 46 25.34 -10.07 5.43
CA ALA A 46 25.61 -10.09 3.99
C ALA A 46 24.53 -9.28 3.24
N GLY A 47 24.83 -8.89 2.01
CA GLY A 47 23.91 -8.23 1.10
C GLY A 47 24.47 -6.97 0.48
N ASP A 48 23.83 -6.53 -0.61
CA ASP A 48 24.12 -5.28 -1.31
C ASP A 48 22.83 -4.47 -1.50
N SER A 49 22.65 -3.45 -0.66
CA SER A 49 21.49 -2.56 -0.69
C SER A 49 21.41 -1.70 -1.95
N THR A 50 22.46 -1.67 -2.78
CA THR A 50 22.51 -0.85 -4.00
C THR A 50 22.02 -1.60 -5.24
N THR A 51 22.05 -2.94 -5.24
CA THR A 51 21.69 -3.78 -6.38
C THR A 51 20.61 -4.81 -6.07
N GLU A 52 20.71 -5.52 -4.94
CA GLU A 52 19.81 -6.63 -4.61
C GLU A 52 18.30 -6.26 -4.53
N PRO A 53 17.90 -5.09 -4.00
CA PRO A 53 16.50 -4.70 -4.02
C PRO A 53 15.93 -4.63 -5.43
N PHE A 54 16.71 -4.13 -6.39
CA PHE A 54 16.28 -3.97 -7.78
C PHE A 54 16.18 -5.32 -8.50
N ILE A 55 17.10 -6.23 -8.22
CA ILE A 55 17.05 -7.62 -8.73
C ILE A 55 15.84 -8.34 -8.15
N ALA A 56 15.60 -8.23 -6.84
CA ALA A 56 14.47 -8.87 -6.18
C ALA A 56 13.13 -8.34 -6.72
N ALA A 57 12.99 -7.01 -6.85
CA ALA A 57 11.80 -6.40 -7.42
C ALA A 57 11.57 -6.81 -8.88
N HIS A 58 12.61 -6.86 -9.70
CA HIS A 58 12.55 -7.33 -11.08
C HIS A 58 11.97 -8.76 -11.15
N ASN A 59 12.50 -9.66 -10.31
CA ASN A 59 12.02 -11.04 -10.25
C ASN A 59 10.56 -11.14 -9.76
N VAL A 60 10.12 -10.27 -8.84
CA VAL A 60 8.72 -10.20 -8.42
C VAL A 60 7.83 -9.76 -9.58
N ILE A 61 8.22 -8.73 -10.34
CA ILE A 61 7.49 -8.26 -11.53
C ILE A 61 7.36 -9.39 -12.57
N LEU A 62 8.44 -10.11 -12.84
CA LEU A 62 8.43 -11.27 -13.77
C LEU A 62 7.56 -12.42 -13.25
N SER A 63 7.58 -12.68 -11.93
CA SER A 63 6.75 -13.70 -11.31
C SER A 63 5.27 -13.34 -11.38
N HIS A 64 4.91 -12.07 -11.12
CA HIS A 64 3.56 -11.55 -11.34
C HIS A 64 3.11 -11.78 -12.79
N SER A 65 3.89 -11.32 -13.76
CA SER A 65 3.56 -11.42 -15.18
C SER A 65 3.40 -12.87 -15.64
N SER A 66 4.23 -13.78 -15.11
CA SER A 66 4.12 -15.22 -15.39
C SER A 66 2.86 -15.83 -14.79
N ALA A 67 2.48 -15.42 -13.57
CA ALA A 67 1.24 -15.89 -12.93
C ALA A 67 0.00 -15.37 -13.70
N VAL A 68 -0.01 -14.10 -14.11
CA VAL A 68 -1.08 -13.51 -14.92
C VAL A 68 -1.19 -14.21 -16.27
N HIS A 69 -0.06 -14.42 -16.95
CA HIS A 69 -0.03 -15.15 -18.23
C HIS A 69 -0.64 -16.56 -18.09
N LEU A 70 -0.23 -17.30 -17.04
CA LEU A 70 -0.78 -18.62 -16.76
C LEU A 70 -2.28 -18.58 -16.50
N TYR A 71 -2.75 -17.60 -15.71
CA TYR A 71 -4.18 -17.46 -15.41
C TYR A 71 -4.97 -17.17 -16.68
N ARG A 72 -4.57 -16.19 -17.47
CA ARG A 72 -5.26 -15.80 -18.72
C ARG A 72 -5.31 -16.92 -19.74
N THR A 73 -4.23 -17.65 -19.93
CA THR A 73 -4.14 -18.70 -20.96
C THR A 73 -4.84 -19.99 -20.60
N LYS A 74 -4.86 -20.35 -19.30
CA LYS A 74 -5.35 -21.68 -18.89
C LYS A 74 -6.63 -21.68 -18.05
N TYR A 75 -6.96 -20.59 -17.36
CA TYR A 75 -8.01 -20.60 -16.34
C TYR A 75 -9.07 -19.53 -16.53
N GLN A 76 -8.71 -18.31 -16.88
CA GLN A 76 -9.64 -17.17 -16.86
C GLN A 76 -10.87 -17.41 -17.72
N LYS A 77 -10.71 -18.00 -18.91
CA LYS A 77 -11.84 -18.25 -19.83
C LYS A 77 -12.94 -19.12 -19.20
N THR A 78 -12.57 -20.06 -18.33
CA THR A 78 -13.51 -20.98 -17.69
C THR A 78 -13.93 -20.54 -16.30
N GLN A 79 -13.11 -19.74 -15.62
CA GLN A 79 -13.34 -19.29 -14.24
C GLN A 79 -13.95 -17.89 -14.16
N GLY A 80 -13.75 -17.05 -15.16
CA GLY A 80 -14.34 -15.70 -15.25
C GLY A 80 -13.82 -14.67 -14.24
N GLY A 81 -12.74 -15.00 -13.48
CA GLY A 81 -12.22 -14.14 -12.43
C GLY A 81 -11.27 -13.05 -12.92
N SER A 82 -10.84 -12.22 -11.99
CA SER A 82 -9.91 -11.09 -12.19
C SER A 82 -8.61 -11.32 -11.43
N ILE A 83 -7.49 -10.82 -11.96
CA ILE A 83 -6.16 -10.95 -11.34
C ILE A 83 -5.46 -9.60 -11.26
N GLY A 84 -4.90 -9.28 -10.10
CA GLY A 84 -4.21 -8.01 -9.84
C GLY A 84 -3.00 -8.19 -8.93
N ILE A 85 -2.49 -7.06 -8.45
CA ILE A 85 -1.40 -6.95 -7.49
C ILE A 85 -1.78 -5.95 -6.39
N VAL A 86 -1.33 -6.18 -5.17
CA VAL A 86 -1.59 -5.28 -4.04
C VAL A 86 -0.30 -4.53 -3.69
N MET A 87 -0.36 -3.20 -3.68
CA MET A 87 0.78 -2.33 -3.39
C MET A 87 0.59 -1.59 -2.06
N ASN A 88 1.63 -1.49 -1.26
CA ASN A 88 1.67 -0.44 -0.25
C ASN A 88 1.84 0.91 -0.96
N CYS A 89 0.94 1.83 -0.67
CA CYS A 89 0.88 3.12 -1.32
C CYS A 89 1.01 4.23 -0.27
N LEU A 90 2.09 4.99 -0.35
CA LEU A 90 2.28 6.21 0.43
C LEU A 90 1.98 7.42 -0.45
N TRP A 91 1.30 8.42 0.10
CA TRP A 91 1.24 9.73 -0.52
C TRP A 91 2.37 10.61 0.01
N TYR A 92 2.85 11.52 -0.85
CA TYR A 92 3.85 12.50 -0.49
C TYR A 92 3.38 13.90 -0.82
N GLU A 93 3.53 14.84 0.13
CA GLU A 93 3.44 16.26 -0.13
C GLU A 93 4.84 16.83 -0.36
N PRO A 94 5.03 17.84 -1.21
CA PRO A 94 6.31 18.50 -1.34
C PRO A 94 6.69 19.20 -0.02
N PHE A 95 7.94 19.06 0.43
CA PHE A 95 8.40 19.69 1.67
C PHE A 95 8.30 21.22 1.61
N SER A 96 8.50 21.82 0.43
CA SER A 96 8.27 23.23 0.15
C SER A 96 7.56 23.42 -1.19
N ASN A 97 7.26 24.67 -1.55
CA ASN A 97 6.68 25.00 -2.86
C ASN A 97 7.72 25.04 -4.00
N SER A 98 8.99 24.74 -3.73
CA SER A 98 10.06 24.70 -4.74
C SER A 98 9.79 23.65 -5.82
N LEU A 99 10.38 23.84 -6.99
CA LEU A 99 10.31 22.87 -8.07
C LEU A 99 11.02 21.56 -7.68
N GLU A 100 12.15 21.68 -6.99
CA GLU A 100 12.99 20.58 -6.54
C GLU A 100 12.22 19.63 -5.62
N ASP A 101 11.48 20.17 -4.63
CA ASP A 101 10.67 19.36 -3.71
C ASP A 101 9.45 18.74 -4.41
N LYS A 102 8.84 19.41 -5.40
CA LYS A 102 7.79 18.82 -6.24
C LYS A 102 8.33 17.66 -7.07
N LEU A 103 9.52 17.80 -7.66
CA LEU A 103 10.21 16.72 -8.37
C LEU A 103 10.62 15.58 -7.40
N ALA A 104 10.90 15.88 -6.13
CA ALA A 104 11.16 14.87 -5.12
C ALA A 104 9.93 14.00 -4.83
N VAL A 105 8.71 14.54 -4.88
CA VAL A 105 7.47 13.77 -4.77
C VAL A 105 7.38 12.74 -5.91
N GLU A 106 7.62 13.16 -7.16
CA GLU A 106 7.59 12.24 -8.31
C GLU A 106 8.63 11.12 -8.16
N ARG A 107 9.85 11.46 -7.70
CA ARG A 107 10.88 10.43 -7.43
C ARG A 107 10.48 9.51 -6.28
N ALA A 108 9.90 10.02 -5.21
CA ALA A 108 9.43 9.20 -4.10
C ALA A 108 8.37 8.18 -4.54
N LEU A 109 7.40 8.60 -5.34
CA LEU A 109 6.38 7.71 -5.92
C LEU A 109 7.01 6.71 -6.91
N SER A 110 7.96 7.16 -7.72
CA SER A 110 8.68 6.33 -8.71
C SER A 110 9.52 5.23 -8.06
N PHE A 111 10.17 5.51 -6.91
CA PHE A 111 11.01 4.53 -6.18
C PHE A 111 10.22 3.70 -5.16
N TYR A 112 8.90 3.84 -5.10
CA TYR A 112 8.08 3.10 -4.15
C TYR A 112 6.98 2.28 -4.83
N MET A 113 5.94 2.92 -5.36
CA MET A 113 4.78 2.27 -5.96
C MET A 113 4.96 2.09 -7.48
N ASN A 114 5.35 3.16 -8.20
CA ASN A 114 5.47 3.11 -9.66
C ASN A 114 6.58 2.16 -10.11
N TRP A 115 7.55 1.89 -9.26
CA TRP A 115 8.60 0.90 -9.47
C TRP A 115 8.05 -0.44 -9.97
N PHE A 116 6.89 -0.87 -9.43
CA PHE A 116 6.23 -2.10 -9.80
C PHE A 116 5.11 -1.87 -10.82
N LEU A 117 4.28 -0.84 -10.62
CA LEU A 117 3.11 -0.64 -11.47
C LEU A 117 3.46 -0.18 -12.88
N ASP A 118 4.46 0.69 -13.06
CA ASP A 118 4.87 1.14 -14.40
C ASP A 118 5.32 -0.03 -15.30
N PRO A 119 6.21 -0.94 -14.87
CA PRO A 119 6.55 -2.09 -15.68
C PRO A 119 5.34 -3.00 -16.01
N ILE A 120 4.48 -3.23 -15.03
CA ILE A 120 3.33 -4.13 -15.19
C ILE A 120 2.28 -3.53 -16.13
N ILE A 121 2.05 -2.22 -16.08
CA ILE A 121 0.95 -1.57 -16.82
C ILE A 121 1.48 -0.86 -18.07
N LEU A 122 2.63 -0.18 -17.97
CA LEU A 122 3.20 0.64 -19.04
C LEU A 122 4.36 -0.05 -19.77
N GLY A 123 4.80 -1.24 -19.30
CA GLY A 123 5.85 -2.03 -19.92
C GLY A 123 7.28 -1.46 -19.74
N LYS A 124 7.50 -0.52 -18.82
CA LYS A 124 8.81 0.11 -18.61
C LYS A 124 8.95 0.65 -17.20
N TYR A 125 10.15 0.66 -16.68
CA TYR A 125 10.45 1.34 -15.41
C TYR A 125 10.25 2.86 -15.51
N PRO A 126 9.92 3.54 -14.36
CA PRO A 126 9.89 5.00 -14.29
C PRO A 126 11.16 5.64 -14.84
N ALA A 127 11.01 6.80 -15.50
CA ALA A 127 12.14 7.51 -16.10
C ALA A 127 13.16 7.96 -15.05
N GLU A 128 12.69 8.40 -13.89
CA GLU A 128 13.49 8.83 -12.74
C GLU A 128 14.37 7.69 -12.21
N MET A 129 13.86 6.46 -12.20
CA MET A 129 14.64 5.29 -11.80
C MET A 129 15.74 4.98 -12.80
N LYS A 130 15.44 5.03 -14.10
CA LYS A 130 16.43 4.82 -15.16
C LYS A 130 17.54 5.87 -15.11
N GLU A 131 17.17 7.13 -14.91
CA GLU A 131 18.12 8.24 -14.82
C GLU A 131 19.07 8.10 -13.62
N ILE A 132 18.54 7.77 -12.44
CA ILE A 132 19.30 7.75 -11.19
C ILE A 132 20.13 6.47 -11.03
N LEU A 133 19.57 5.33 -11.42
CA LEU A 133 20.16 4.01 -11.19
C LEU A 133 21.00 3.51 -12.35
N GLY A 134 20.72 3.94 -13.58
CA GLY A 134 21.44 3.47 -14.76
C GLY A 134 21.47 1.93 -14.84
N ASP A 135 22.66 1.35 -14.95
CA ASP A 135 22.89 -0.09 -15.12
C ASP A 135 22.57 -0.93 -13.86
N HIS A 136 22.33 -0.31 -12.71
CA HIS A 136 21.85 -1.03 -11.51
C HIS A 136 20.38 -1.48 -11.63
N LEU A 137 19.64 -0.91 -12.59
CA LEU A 137 18.25 -1.29 -12.84
C LEU A 137 18.20 -2.40 -13.90
N PRO A 138 17.75 -3.63 -13.57
CA PRO A 138 17.69 -4.74 -14.51
C PRO A 138 16.85 -4.42 -15.75
N ALA A 139 17.27 -4.89 -16.91
CA ALA A 139 16.54 -4.72 -18.15
C ALA A 139 15.59 -5.89 -18.43
N PHE A 140 14.40 -5.61 -18.96
CA PHE A 140 13.48 -6.63 -19.43
C PHE A 140 13.92 -7.20 -20.77
N SER A 141 13.95 -8.53 -20.89
CA SER A 141 14.14 -9.22 -22.17
C SER A 141 12.90 -9.07 -23.08
N LYS A 142 13.01 -9.48 -24.34
CA LYS A 142 11.85 -9.50 -25.25
C LYS A 142 10.74 -10.40 -24.74
N ASP A 143 11.08 -11.55 -24.20
CA ASP A 143 10.13 -12.50 -23.59
C ASP A 143 9.43 -11.91 -22.38
N ASP A 144 10.16 -11.18 -21.52
CA ASP A 144 9.57 -10.50 -20.37
C ASP A 144 8.57 -9.43 -20.83
N MET A 145 8.92 -8.65 -21.85
CA MET A 145 8.05 -7.63 -22.41
C MET A 145 6.77 -8.22 -23.00
N GLU A 146 6.82 -9.40 -23.63
CA GLU A 146 5.61 -10.10 -24.09
C GLU A 146 4.71 -10.55 -22.94
N LYS A 147 5.30 -11.05 -21.85
CA LYS A 147 4.52 -11.43 -20.66
C LYS A 147 3.92 -10.22 -19.94
N LEU A 148 4.63 -9.10 -19.87
CA LEU A 148 4.14 -7.85 -19.28
C LEU A 148 2.90 -7.30 -20.00
N LYS A 149 2.71 -7.56 -21.31
CA LYS A 149 1.51 -7.17 -22.06
C LYS A 149 0.21 -7.77 -21.53
N ASN A 150 0.26 -8.81 -20.70
CA ASN A 150 -0.93 -9.37 -20.05
C ASN A 150 -1.52 -8.41 -19.00
N GLY A 151 -0.76 -7.45 -18.50
CA GLY A 151 -1.19 -6.42 -17.58
C GLY A 151 -1.81 -6.99 -16.28
N LEU A 152 -2.83 -6.31 -15.79
CA LEU A 152 -3.63 -6.70 -14.63
C LEU A 152 -5.08 -6.23 -14.80
N ASP A 153 -6.01 -6.76 -14.00
CA ASP A 153 -7.42 -6.40 -14.03
C ASP A 153 -7.79 -5.38 -12.95
N PHE A 154 -7.00 -5.29 -11.88
CA PHE A 154 -7.20 -4.33 -10.79
C PHE A 154 -5.91 -4.04 -10.05
N ILE A 155 -5.87 -2.91 -9.37
CA ILE A 155 -4.82 -2.50 -8.43
C ILE A 155 -5.38 -2.56 -7.01
N GLY A 156 -4.75 -3.33 -6.13
CA GLY A 156 -4.99 -3.27 -4.69
C GLY A 156 -4.13 -2.18 -4.05
N ILE A 157 -4.74 -1.38 -3.19
CA ILE A 157 -4.13 -0.24 -2.51
C ILE A 157 -4.15 -0.48 -1.01
N ASN A 158 -2.98 -0.65 -0.39
CA ASN A 158 -2.80 -0.59 1.05
C ASN A 158 -2.28 0.80 1.40
N HIS A 159 -3.10 1.62 2.04
CA HIS A 159 -2.74 3.00 2.38
C HIS A 159 -3.09 3.31 3.83
N TYR A 160 -2.11 3.80 4.59
CA TYR A 160 -2.25 4.08 6.02
C TYR A 160 -1.85 5.50 6.40
N THR A 161 -0.91 6.10 5.65
CA THR A 161 -0.23 7.33 6.05
C THR A 161 0.37 8.07 4.87
N SER A 162 0.80 9.31 5.12
CA SER A 162 1.47 10.18 4.16
C SER A 162 2.72 10.82 4.78
N PHE A 163 3.59 11.37 3.94
CA PHE A 163 4.81 12.06 4.36
C PHE A 163 5.08 13.28 3.49
N TYR A 164 6.02 14.11 3.90
CA TYR A 164 6.66 15.09 3.02
C TYR A 164 7.82 14.43 2.28
N ALA A 165 8.04 14.86 1.02
CA ALA A 165 9.22 14.54 0.24
C ALA A 165 10.08 15.79 0.08
N LYS A 166 11.37 15.69 0.49
CA LYS A 166 12.36 16.76 0.35
C LYS A 166 13.41 16.35 -0.66
N ASP A 167 13.77 17.27 -1.53
CA ASP A 167 14.80 17.04 -2.53
C ASP A 167 16.19 16.83 -1.92
N CYS A 168 16.91 15.82 -2.44
CA CYS A 168 18.31 15.54 -2.15
C CYS A 168 19.13 15.33 -3.44
N LYS A 169 18.55 15.62 -4.61
CA LYS A 169 19.23 15.55 -5.90
C LYS A 169 19.89 16.89 -6.27
N PHE A 170 19.17 17.97 -6.03
CA PHE A 170 19.60 19.33 -6.35
C PHE A 170 19.85 20.17 -5.10
N SER A 171 19.40 19.69 -3.94
CA SER A 171 19.56 20.34 -2.64
C SER A 171 20.45 19.54 -1.72
N THR A 172 21.15 20.21 -0.82
CA THR A 172 21.99 19.54 0.19
C THR A 172 21.14 18.85 1.22
N CYS A 173 21.37 17.57 1.42
CA CYS A 173 20.77 16.76 2.51
C CYS A 173 21.86 16.22 3.42
N GLU A 174 21.56 16.16 4.72
CA GLU A 174 22.40 15.39 5.63
C GLU A 174 22.43 13.92 5.22
N PRO A 175 23.57 13.21 5.34
CA PRO A 175 23.67 11.79 5.02
C PRO A 175 22.78 10.98 5.96
N LYS A 176 21.57 10.69 5.55
CA LYS A 176 20.58 9.87 6.29
C LYS A 176 19.85 8.96 5.33
N ALA A 177 19.09 8.01 5.91
CA ALA A 177 18.14 7.21 5.15
C ALA A 177 17.20 8.13 4.33
N GLY A 178 16.99 7.80 3.06
CA GLY A 178 16.19 8.59 2.13
C GLY A 178 17.01 9.52 1.20
N ALA A 179 18.25 9.85 1.54
CA ALA A 179 19.11 10.71 0.71
C ALA A 179 19.94 9.93 -0.33
N SER A 180 19.76 8.61 -0.44
CA SER A 180 20.55 7.77 -1.33
C SER A 180 19.94 7.66 -2.73
N LYS A 181 20.78 7.28 -3.72
CA LYS A 181 20.32 6.95 -5.08
C LYS A 181 19.27 5.82 -5.08
N THR A 182 19.40 4.86 -4.16
CA THR A 182 18.49 3.71 -4.06
C THR A 182 17.12 4.09 -3.48
N GLU A 183 16.95 5.33 -3.01
CA GLU A 183 15.71 5.92 -2.49
C GLU A 183 15.26 7.10 -3.35
N GLY A 184 15.82 7.26 -4.56
CA GLY A 184 15.45 8.31 -5.51
C GLY A 184 15.91 9.70 -5.12
N LEU A 185 16.90 9.83 -4.20
CA LEU A 185 17.38 11.13 -3.72
C LEU A 185 16.21 12.01 -3.22
N SER A 186 15.26 11.37 -2.53
CA SER A 186 14.06 11.98 -1.97
C SER A 186 13.90 11.59 -0.51
N LEU A 187 14.18 12.53 0.38
CA LEU A 187 14.12 12.32 1.82
C LEU A 187 12.66 12.35 2.31
N ARG A 188 12.23 11.26 2.93
CA ARG A 188 10.91 11.13 3.55
C ARG A 188 10.91 11.76 4.94
N ILE A 189 10.04 12.73 5.18
CA ILE A 189 9.95 13.49 6.42
C ILE A 189 8.49 13.52 6.90
N ALA A 190 8.29 13.27 8.21
CA ALA A 190 6.96 13.32 8.82
C ALA A 190 6.57 14.71 9.32
N GLN A 191 7.55 15.58 9.57
CA GLN A 191 7.34 16.91 10.16
C GLN A 191 7.92 18.01 9.28
N LYS A 192 7.24 19.15 9.30
CA LYS A 192 7.70 20.41 8.72
C LYS A 192 7.42 21.53 9.71
N ASP A 193 8.42 22.38 9.97
CA ASP A 193 8.31 23.52 10.89
C ASP A 193 7.74 23.14 12.29
N GLY A 194 8.14 21.95 12.78
CA GLY A 194 7.69 21.40 14.07
C GLY A 194 6.29 20.75 14.04
N LEU A 195 5.57 20.81 12.91
CA LEU A 195 4.25 20.23 12.76
C LEU A 195 4.31 18.93 11.94
N PHE A 196 3.62 17.89 12.42
CA PHE A 196 3.45 16.65 11.68
C PHE A 196 2.52 16.86 10.46
N ILE A 197 2.69 16.05 9.42
CA ILE A 197 1.82 16.06 8.23
C ILE A 197 0.36 15.73 8.56
N GLY A 198 0.14 15.00 9.63
CA GLY A 198 -1.15 14.63 10.18
C GLY A 198 -1.03 14.27 11.65
N GLU A 199 -2.15 14.00 12.34
CA GLU A 199 -2.13 13.60 13.74
C GLU A 199 -1.32 12.31 13.92
N PRO A 200 -0.27 12.27 14.76
CA PRO A 200 0.46 11.03 15.05
C PRO A 200 -0.45 10.02 15.74
N SER A 201 -0.41 8.76 15.29
CA SER A 201 -1.03 7.66 16.02
C SER A 201 -0.13 7.12 17.12
N GLU A 202 -0.57 6.08 17.83
CA GLU A 202 0.29 5.37 18.78
C GLU A 202 1.29 4.43 18.06
N VAL A 203 1.10 4.17 16.77
CA VAL A 203 2.03 3.43 15.91
C VAL A 203 2.94 4.44 15.22
N ASP A 204 4.23 4.36 15.47
CA ASP A 204 5.23 5.41 15.19
C ASP A 204 5.32 5.88 13.74
N TRP A 205 4.82 5.09 12.78
CA TRP A 205 4.91 5.37 11.36
C TRP A 205 3.57 5.83 10.75
N ILE A 206 2.47 5.89 11.52
CA ILE A 206 1.13 6.31 11.05
C ILE A 206 0.86 7.75 11.49
N TYR A 207 0.69 8.63 10.52
CA TYR A 207 0.19 10.00 10.65
C TYR A 207 -1.15 10.08 9.94
N VAL A 208 -2.19 10.49 10.65
CA VAL A 208 -3.57 10.54 10.13
C VAL A 208 -3.71 11.69 9.16
N TYR A 209 -3.73 11.39 7.87
CA TYR A 209 -3.80 12.37 6.77
C TYR A 209 -4.74 11.85 5.68
N PRO A 210 -6.08 11.95 5.86
CA PRO A 210 -7.07 11.36 4.94
C PRO A 210 -6.98 11.92 3.52
N GLN A 211 -6.55 13.18 3.35
CA GLN A 211 -6.32 13.80 2.04
C GLN A 211 -5.30 13.01 1.19
N GLY A 212 -4.38 12.30 1.85
CA GLY A 212 -3.43 11.43 1.16
C GLY A 212 -4.09 10.26 0.46
N MET A 213 -5.16 9.69 1.04
CA MET A 213 -5.95 8.63 0.41
C MET A 213 -6.62 9.13 -0.87
N GLU A 214 -7.27 10.27 -0.84
CA GLU A 214 -7.88 10.88 -2.03
C GLU A 214 -6.83 11.13 -3.12
N LYS A 215 -5.70 11.73 -2.74
CA LYS A 215 -4.63 12.10 -3.66
C LYS A 215 -3.96 10.89 -4.30
N ILE A 216 -3.67 9.84 -3.55
CA ILE A 216 -3.06 8.62 -4.12
C ILE A 216 -4.02 7.90 -5.06
N ILE A 217 -5.32 7.82 -4.74
CA ILE A 217 -6.33 7.26 -5.63
C ILE A 217 -6.42 8.08 -6.92
N THR A 218 -6.45 9.40 -6.82
CA THR A 218 -6.50 10.30 -7.98
C THR A 218 -5.25 10.15 -8.84
N TYR A 219 -4.08 10.08 -8.22
CA TYR A 219 -2.81 9.86 -8.92
C TYR A 219 -2.79 8.53 -9.69
N ILE A 220 -3.23 7.44 -9.06
CA ILE A 220 -3.33 6.11 -9.69
C ILE A 220 -4.32 6.14 -10.86
N LYS A 221 -5.48 6.76 -10.65
CA LYS A 221 -6.50 6.97 -11.69
C LYS A 221 -5.90 7.64 -12.92
N ASP A 222 -5.22 8.77 -12.73
CA ASP A 222 -4.71 9.59 -13.82
C ASP A 222 -3.50 8.94 -14.52
N ARG A 223 -2.61 8.28 -13.76
CA ARG A 223 -1.41 7.62 -14.30
C ARG A 223 -1.70 6.32 -15.02
N TYR A 224 -2.66 5.53 -14.55
CA TYR A 224 -2.93 4.16 -15.01
C TYR A 224 -4.31 4.02 -15.67
N ASN A 225 -4.77 5.06 -16.37
CA ASN A 225 -5.99 5.05 -17.17
C ASN A 225 -7.21 4.54 -16.40
N ASN A 226 -7.37 4.99 -15.16
CA ASN A 226 -8.48 4.62 -14.28
C ASN A 226 -8.70 3.09 -14.15
N THR A 227 -7.60 2.33 -14.14
CA THR A 227 -7.64 0.89 -13.86
C THR A 227 -8.44 0.64 -12.58
N PRO A 228 -9.36 -0.35 -12.53
CA PRO A 228 -10.12 -0.66 -11.33
C PRO A 228 -9.27 -0.79 -10.08
N MET A 229 -9.72 -0.20 -8.97
CA MET A 229 -8.98 -0.17 -7.71
C MET A 229 -9.80 -0.81 -6.59
N PHE A 230 -9.11 -1.47 -5.67
CA PHE A 230 -9.65 -1.88 -4.38
C PHE A 230 -8.75 -1.33 -3.28
N ILE A 231 -9.33 -0.69 -2.26
CA ILE A 231 -8.60 -0.40 -1.04
C ILE A 231 -8.53 -1.69 -0.27
N THR A 232 -7.40 -2.37 -0.37
CA THR A 232 -7.19 -3.73 0.16
C THR A 232 -6.77 -3.72 1.62
N GLU A 233 -6.16 -2.61 2.08
CA GLU A 233 -5.91 -2.37 3.50
C GLU A 233 -5.94 -0.86 3.81
N ASN A 234 -6.61 -0.54 4.92
CA ASN A 234 -6.57 0.75 5.58
C ASN A 234 -6.97 0.56 7.03
N GLY A 235 -6.23 1.14 7.98
CA GLY A 235 -6.48 0.88 9.39
C GLY A 235 -5.67 1.75 10.35
N TYR A 236 -6.09 1.77 11.60
CA TYR A 236 -5.49 2.52 12.69
C TYR A 236 -5.03 1.56 13.79
N GLY A 237 -3.74 1.61 14.10
CA GLY A 237 -3.13 0.78 15.14
C GLY A 237 -3.10 1.47 16.50
N TYR A 238 -3.22 0.68 17.55
CA TYR A 238 -2.94 1.08 18.93
C TYR A 238 -1.75 0.30 19.47
N LYS A 239 -0.93 0.92 20.34
CA LYS A 239 0.02 0.21 21.18
C LYS A 239 -0.62 -0.11 22.53
N GLU A 240 -0.69 -1.39 22.87
CA GLU A 240 -1.18 -1.80 24.17
C GLU A 240 -0.20 -1.40 25.27
N LYS A 241 -0.67 -0.64 26.26
CA LYS A 241 0.14 -0.20 27.41
C LYS A 241 -0.19 -1.07 28.62
N PRO A 242 0.79 -1.37 29.49
CA PRO A 242 0.59 -2.28 30.64
C PRO A 242 -0.56 -1.93 31.57
N ASN A 243 -0.97 -0.67 31.60
CA ASN A 243 -2.00 -0.16 32.52
C ASN A 243 -3.36 0.08 31.85
N PHE A 244 -3.55 -0.33 30.59
CA PHE A 244 -4.84 -0.17 29.93
C PHE A 244 -5.88 -1.09 30.57
N LYS A 245 -7.03 -0.49 30.92
CA LYS A 245 -8.21 -1.25 31.29
C LYS A 245 -8.86 -1.82 30.02
N ARG A 246 -9.60 -2.91 30.18
CA ARG A 246 -10.31 -3.54 29.05
C ARG A 246 -11.26 -2.57 28.33
N GLU A 247 -11.89 -1.66 29.08
CA GLU A 247 -12.78 -0.64 28.53
C GLU A 247 -12.05 0.31 27.59
N ASP A 248 -10.82 0.72 27.93
CA ASP A 248 -9.96 1.57 27.09
C ASP A 248 -9.59 0.86 25.78
N LEU A 249 -9.38 -0.45 25.84
CA LEU A 249 -9.04 -1.27 24.67
C LEU A 249 -10.21 -1.49 23.72
N LEU A 250 -11.46 -1.38 24.21
CA LEU A 250 -12.67 -1.62 23.42
C LEU A 250 -13.30 -0.32 22.89
N ASN A 251 -13.09 0.81 23.58
CA ASN A 251 -13.62 2.12 23.19
C ASN A 251 -12.66 2.86 22.26
N ASP A 252 -12.42 2.35 21.08
CA ASP A 252 -11.42 2.81 20.12
C ASP A 252 -11.95 3.96 19.21
N VAL A 253 -12.36 5.06 19.80
CA VAL A 253 -12.94 6.25 19.12
C VAL A 253 -12.03 6.76 18.01
N LYS A 254 -10.71 6.85 18.26
CA LYS A 254 -9.74 7.32 17.23
C LYS A 254 -9.73 6.44 15.98
N ARG A 255 -9.94 5.12 16.11
CA ARG A 255 -10.07 4.24 14.94
C ARG A 255 -11.36 4.52 14.17
N VAL A 256 -12.46 4.79 14.86
CA VAL A 256 -13.72 5.19 14.22
C VAL A 256 -13.53 6.48 13.43
N ASP A 257 -12.89 7.49 14.01
CA ASP A 257 -12.65 8.78 13.36
C ASP A 257 -11.69 8.64 12.17
N TYR A 258 -10.64 7.83 12.31
CA TYR A 258 -9.75 7.47 11.21
C TYR A 258 -10.53 6.83 10.06
N MET A 259 -11.28 5.77 10.32
CA MET A 259 -12.05 5.05 9.30
C MET A 259 -13.05 5.97 8.60
N ARG A 260 -13.79 6.79 9.36
CA ARG A 260 -14.75 7.76 8.81
C ARG A 260 -14.06 8.73 7.84
N SER A 261 -12.99 9.37 8.29
CA SER A 261 -12.30 10.39 7.49
C SER A 261 -11.65 9.80 6.23
N TYR A 262 -11.12 8.58 6.29
CA TYR A 262 -10.55 7.92 5.11
C TYR A 262 -11.62 7.42 4.14
N LEU A 263 -12.76 6.94 4.62
CA LEU A 263 -13.90 6.58 3.76
C LEU A 263 -14.50 7.82 3.07
N ASP A 264 -14.56 8.96 3.75
CA ASP A 264 -14.98 10.24 3.15
C ASP A 264 -14.00 10.69 2.03
N ALA A 265 -12.69 10.50 2.24
CA ALA A 265 -11.66 10.77 1.24
C ALA A 265 -11.80 9.86 0.01
N ILE A 266 -12.04 8.56 0.22
CA ILE A 266 -12.33 7.59 -0.85
C ILE A 266 -13.59 8.00 -1.62
N ALA A 267 -14.69 8.31 -0.92
CA ALA A 267 -15.92 8.77 -1.55
C ALA A 267 -15.71 10.05 -2.37
N THR A 268 -14.82 10.94 -1.93
CA THR A 268 -14.45 12.14 -2.69
C THR A 268 -13.70 11.78 -3.97
N ALA A 269 -12.76 10.85 -3.94
CA ALA A 269 -12.07 10.37 -5.15
C ALA A 269 -13.04 9.68 -6.14
N VAL A 270 -13.98 8.88 -5.63
CA VAL A 270 -15.03 8.24 -6.45
C VAL A 270 -15.91 9.30 -7.12
N ARG A 271 -16.36 10.33 -6.39
CA ARG A 271 -17.11 11.46 -6.99
C ARG A 271 -16.32 12.20 -8.07
N LYS A 272 -14.98 12.18 -8.00
CA LYS A 272 -14.07 12.69 -9.05
C LYS A 272 -13.80 11.69 -10.17
N GLY A 273 -14.54 10.60 -10.23
CA GLY A 273 -14.53 9.60 -11.29
C GLY A 273 -13.50 8.48 -11.14
N ALA A 274 -12.93 8.27 -9.95
CA ALA A 274 -12.05 7.13 -9.71
C ALA A 274 -12.84 5.81 -9.62
N ASP A 275 -12.39 4.77 -10.32
CA ASP A 275 -13.01 3.43 -10.31
C ASP A 275 -12.55 2.62 -9.09
N VAL A 276 -13.02 3.01 -7.89
CA VAL A 276 -12.78 2.27 -6.65
C VAL A 276 -13.96 1.35 -6.37
N ARG A 277 -13.72 0.04 -6.33
CA ARG A 277 -14.76 -1.00 -6.28
C ARG A 277 -14.95 -1.67 -4.93
N GLY A 278 -14.06 -1.42 -3.98
CA GLY A 278 -14.17 -2.03 -2.65
C GLY A 278 -13.21 -1.44 -1.63
N TYR A 279 -13.54 -1.69 -0.34
CA TYR A 279 -12.75 -1.27 0.80
C TYR A 279 -12.67 -2.40 1.82
N PHE A 280 -11.46 -2.66 2.30
CA PHE A 280 -11.17 -3.65 3.33
C PHE A 280 -10.43 -2.98 4.48
N ALA A 281 -11.02 -3.07 5.68
CA ALA A 281 -10.36 -2.57 6.88
C ALA A 281 -9.25 -3.52 7.33
N TRP A 282 -8.07 -3.00 7.65
CA TRP A 282 -7.04 -3.75 8.33
C TRP A 282 -7.11 -3.48 9.83
N SER A 283 -7.44 -4.47 10.68
CA SER A 283 -7.76 -5.84 10.34
C SER A 283 -9.01 -6.31 11.09
N LEU A 284 -9.57 -7.45 10.75
CA LEU A 284 -10.73 -8.00 11.46
C LEU A 284 -10.41 -8.31 12.91
N LEU A 285 -9.30 -9.00 13.17
CA LEU A 285 -8.83 -9.43 14.49
C LEU A 285 -7.44 -8.85 14.76
N ASP A 286 -7.12 -8.57 16.02
CA ASP A 286 -5.73 -8.40 16.40
C ASP A 286 -4.93 -9.63 15.99
N ASN A 287 -3.75 -9.41 15.41
CA ASN A 287 -2.92 -10.47 14.84
C ASN A 287 -1.44 -10.25 15.14
N PHE A 288 -0.56 -11.07 14.58
CA PHE A 288 0.88 -10.93 14.67
C PHE A 288 1.35 -9.85 13.69
N GLU A 289 1.65 -8.64 14.21
CA GLU A 289 2.02 -7.47 13.43
C GLU A 289 3.52 -7.45 13.14
N TRP A 290 3.97 -8.40 12.33
CA TRP A 290 5.35 -8.53 11.85
C TRP A 290 6.39 -8.37 12.98
N ILE A 291 7.33 -7.44 12.83
CA ILE A 291 8.38 -7.19 13.83
C ILE A 291 7.86 -6.59 15.15
N SER A 292 6.66 -6.04 15.16
CA SER A 292 6.00 -5.54 16.38
C SER A 292 5.33 -6.68 17.18
N GLY A 293 5.26 -7.89 16.61
CA GLY A 293 4.65 -9.04 17.26
C GLY A 293 3.19 -8.78 17.63
N TYR A 294 2.86 -8.91 18.91
CA TYR A 294 1.51 -8.71 19.43
C TYR A 294 1.32 -7.36 20.15
N THR A 295 2.27 -6.46 20.06
CA THR A 295 2.23 -5.17 20.79
C THR A 295 1.42 -4.10 20.07
N GLU A 296 1.34 -4.16 18.75
CA GLU A 296 0.51 -3.29 17.93
C GLU A 296 -0.81 -3.98 17.56
N ARG A 297 -1.92 -3.26 17.72
CA ARG A 297 -3.29 -3.80 17.67
C ARG A 297 -4.10 -3.09 16.58
N PHE A 298 -4.33 -3.76 15.46
CA PHE A 298 -5.10 -3.22 14.33
C PHE A 298 -6.54 -3.76 14.24
N GLY A 299 -6.87 -4.80 15.02
CA GLY A 299 -8.15 -5.50 14.92
C GLY A 299 -9.37 -4.63 15.22
N LEU A 300 -10.43 -4.78 14.45
CA LEU A 300 -11.78 -4.35 14.83
C LEU A 300 -12.27 -5.14 16.07
N TYR A 301 -11.79 -6.35 16.24
CA TYR A 301 -12.00 -7.17 17.41
C TYR A 301 -10.70 -7.32 18.20
N HIS A 302 -10.75 -6.99 19.47
CA HIS A 302 -9.67 -7.28 20.40
C HIS A 302 -9.54 -8.78 20.62
N VAL A 303 -8.31 -9.30 20.58
CA VAL A 303 -7.97 -10.68 20.90
C VAL A 303 -7.19 -10.71 22.22
N ASP A 304 -7.74 -11.36 23.21
CA ASP A 304 -7.02 -11.76 24.42
C ASP A 304 -6.18 -12.98 24.08
N TYR A 305 -4.87 -12.81 23.96
CA TYR A 305 -3.99 -13.89 23.51
C TYR A 305 -3.78 -15.01 24.53
N ALA A 306 -4.13 -14.80 25.80
CA ALA A 306 -4.07 -15.86 26.81
C ALA A 306 -5.29 -16.80 26.71
N THR A 307 -6.49 -16.23 26.50
CA THR A 307 -7.74 -16.98 26.46
C THR A 307 -8.29 -17.20 25.05
N LEU A 308 -7.70 -16.52 24.05
CA LEU A 308 -8.18 -16.43 22.66
C LEU A 308 -9.60 -15.86 22.53
N LYS A 309 -10.11 -15.21 23.56
CA LYS A 309 -11.42 -14.53 23.52
C LYS A 309 -11.36 -13.33 22.58
N ARG A 310 -12.36 -13.20 21.69
CA ARG A 310 -12.55 -12.05 20.81
C ARG A 310 -13.63 -11.15 21.38
N SER A 311 -13.39 -9.85 21.41
CA SER A 311 -14.35 -8.84 21.88
C SER A 311 -14.45 -7.73 20.85
N ALA A 312 -15.68 -7.42 20.44
CA ALA A 312 -15.90 -6.32 19.50
C ALA A 312 -15.44 -4.99 20.12
N ARG A 313 -14.76 -4.17 19.33
CA ARG A 313 -14.47 -2.78 19.64
C ARG A 313 -15.59 -1.87 19.12
N LEU A 314 -15.62 -0.63 19.57
CA LEU A 314 -16.52 0.39 19.06
C LEU A 314 -16.46 0.50 17.54
N SER A 315 -15.26 0.43 16.97
CA SER A 315 -15.05 0.47 15.52
C SER A 315 -15.71 -0.70 14.76
N ALA A 316 -15.81 -1.89 15.36
CA ALA A 316 -16.50 -3.02 14.75
C ALA A 316 -18.01 -2.77 14.63
N ASP A 317 -18.61 -2.23 15.71
CA ASP A 317 -20.04 -1.90 15.72
C ASP A 317 -20.34 -0.73 14.78
N TRP A 318 -19.51 0.29 14.77
CA TRP A 318 -19.61 1.42 13.86
C TRP A 318 -19.51 0.97 12.39
N TYR A 319 -18.52 0.15 12.04
CA TYR A 319 -18.32 -0.31 10.66
C TYR A 319 -19.46 -1.22 10.19
N ARG A 320 -19.98 -2.09 11.07
CA ARG A 320 -21.17 -2.89 10.79
C ARG A 320 -22.40 -2.03 10.48
N GLN A 321 -22.62 -0.96 11.26
CA GLN A 321 -23.72 -0.02 11.04
C GLN A 321 -23.54 0.78 9.75
N PHE A 322 -22.31 1.24 9.47
CA PHE A 322 -21.98 1.93 8.24
C PHE A 322 -22.33 1.09 7.01
N ILE A 323 -21.87 -0.16 6.94
CA ILE A 323 -22.18 -1.07 5.83
C ILE A 323 -23.70 -1.30 5.72
N ALA A 324 -24.39 -1.52 6.82
CA ALA A 324 -25.84 -1.79 6.80
C ALA A 324 -26.66 -0.58 6.32
N ASN A 325 -26.25 0.64 6.65
CA ASN A 325 -26.93 1.86 6.23
C ASN A 325 -26.71 2.15 4.73
N GLU A 326 -25.49 2.03 4.25
CA GLU A 326 -25.16 2.20 2.83
C GLU A 326 -25.90 1.16 1.97
N THR A 327 -25.97 -0.08 2.42
CA THR A 327 -26.73 -1.12 1.71
C THR A 327 -28.22 -0.78 1.58
N LYS A 328 -28.83 -0.21 2.63
CA LYS A 328 -30.23 0.22 2.60
C LYS A 328 -30.46 1.38 1.65
N GLN A 329 -29.56 2.37 1.62
CA GLN A 329 -29.64 3.50 0.70
C GLN A 329 -29.52 3.04 -0.76
N CYS A 330 -28.56 2.16 -1.08
CA CYS A 330 -28.46 1.58 -2.42
C CYS A 330 -29.74 0.85 -2.82
N GLN A 331 -30.32 0.02 -1.95
CA GLN A 331 -31.56 -0.71 -2.26
C GLN A 331 -32.76 0.21 -2.49
N SER A 332 -32.85 1.35 -1.81
CA SER A 332 -33.94 2.33 -2.02
C SER A 332 -33.81 3.01 -3.40
N VAL A 333 -32.61 3.37 -3.81
CA VAL A 333 -32.33 3.99 -5.12
C VAL A 333 -32.68 3.03 -6.27
N PHE A 334 -32.34 1.75 -6.15
CA PHE A 334 -32.70 0.75 -7.18
C PHE A 334 -34.21 0.52 -7.28
N LYS A 335 -34.94 0.52 -6.14
CA LYS A 335 -36.41 0.39 -6.14
C LYS A 335 -37.13 1.58 -6.76
N GLU A 336 -36.57 2.79 -6.63
CA GLU A 336 -37.12 4.00 -7.27
C GLU A 336 -36.83 4.06 -8.78
N ALA A 337 -35.74 3.40 -9.22
CA ALA A 337 -35.38 3.31 -10.65
C ALA A 337 -36.23 2.28 -11.41
N ASP A 338 -36.69 1.22 -10.74
CA ASP A 338 -37.56 0.18 -11.33
C ASP A 338 -39.04 0.61 -11.41
N VAL A 339 -39.42 1.78 -10.89
CA VAL A 339 -40.80 2.31 -10.86
C VAL A 339 -41.00 3.42 -11.90
N LYS A 340 -39.98 3.74 -12.70
CA LYS A 340 -40.06 4.68 -13.84
C LYS A 340 -39.85 3.93 -15.16
#